data_ac7fce5833e6113b643e61988e2a3b59
#
_entry.id   ac7fce5833e6113b643e61988e2a3b59
#
_cell.length_a   1.000
_cell.length_b   1.000
_cell.length_c   1.000
_cell.angle_alpha   90.00
_cell.angle_beta   90.00
_cell.angle_gamma   90.00
#
_symmetry.space_group_name_H-M   'P 1'
#
loop_
_entity.id
_entity.type
_entity.pdbx_description
1 polymer ?
#
loop_
_entity_poly.entity_id
_entity_poly.type
_entity_poly.pdbx_seq_one_letter_code
_entity_poly.pdbx_strand_id
1 'polypeptide(L)'
;ASFFGENIYFCSGNDCADAKAVLMELLELPQKETCAQPLCDINADEYKVLTGKTPDSGDRAYLEWLSRTGRGVFGGSTRVMCIRQNSKTVSLAVGDIIGKDAYIRDVATSEKYRGRGFAADCVISLSRELKKSADCIFLMCKPDNAKLYEKCGFIKKEYIIRKT
;
A
#
# COMPACT_ATOMS: atom_id res chain seq x y z
N ALA A 1 -16.46 -11.94 4.94
CA ALA A 1 -15.22 -12.70 4.88
C ALA A 1 -14.23 -12.11 5.87
N SER A 2 -13.90 -12.87 6.90
CA SER A 2 -12.91 -12.45 7.89
C SER A 2 -11.50 -12.62 7.28
N PHE A 3 -10.87 -11.53 6.91
CA PHE A 3 -9.48 -11.56 6.43
C PHE A 3 -8.46 -11.84 7.54
N PHE A 4 -8.86 -11.70 8.80
CA PHE A 4 -7.97 -11.86 9.95
C PHE A 4 -8.77 -12.42 11.13
N GLY A 5 -9.10 -13.57 11.31
CA GLY A 5 -9.60 -14.24 12.52
C GLY A 5 -10.19 -13.40 13.70
N GLU A 6 -10.38 -12.10 13.49
CA GLU A 6 -10.90 -11.14 14.45
C GLU A 6 -12.17 -10.49 13.89
N ASN A 7 -13.13 -10.19 14.75
CA ASN A 7 -14.38 -9.54 14.37
C ASN A 7 -14.10 -8.11 13.87
N ILE A 8 -14.03 -7.94 12.55
CA ILE A 8 -13.90 -6.65 11.90
C ILE A 8 -15.31 -6.17 11.56
N TYR A 9 -15.67 -4.99 12.04
CA TYR A 9 -16.94 -4.35 11.71
C TYR A 9 -16.67 -3.15 10.81
N PHE A 10 -17.44 -3.05 9.73
CA PHE A 10 -17.43 -1.91 8.85
C PHE A 10 -18.50 -0.93 9.27
N CYS A 11 -18.15 0.33 9.40
CA CYS A 11 -19.07 1.40 9.70
C CYS A 11 -19.08 2.38 8.52
N SER A 12 -20.24 2.57 7.91
CA SER A 12 -20.48 3.62 6.94
C SER A 12 -20.94 4.89 7.65
N GLY A 13 -20.09 5.89 7.73
CA GLY A 13 -20.43 7.17 8.34
C GLY A 13 -19.26 8.14 8.31
N ASN A 14 -19.56 9.42 8.38
CA ASN A 14 -18.57 10.46 8.12
C ASN A 14 -17.52 10.67 9.22
N ASP A 15 -17.75 10.20 10.44
CA ASP A 15 -16.78 10.30 11.54
C ASP A 15 -16.99 9.16 12.54
N CYS A 16 -16.09 8.23 12.52
CA CYS A 16 -16.04 7.21 13.55
C CYS A 16 -14.81 7.45 14.42
N ALA A 17 -15.02 8.07 15.60
CA ALA A 17 -13.95 8.44 16.53
C ALA A 17 -13.10 7.24 16.98
N ASP A 18 -13.68 6.03 16.95
CA ASP A 18 -13.03 4.77 17.36
C ASP A 18 -12.47 3.96 16.19
N ALA A 19 -12.45 4.54 14.98
CA ALA A 19 -11.94 3.83 13.81
C ALA A 19 -10.44 3.56 13.94
N LYS A 20 -10.04 2.31 13.73
CA LYS A 20 -8.63 1.88 13.72
C LYS A 20 -8.02 1.99 12.33
N ALA A 21 -8.84 1.90 11.30
CA ALA A 21 -8.42 2.02 9.92
C ALA A 21 -9.55 2.57 9.04
N VAL A 22 -9.18 3.04 7.87
CA VAL A 22 -10.09 3.50 6.83
C VAL A 22 -9.82 2.71 5.57
N LEU A 23 -10.87 2.12 4.99
CA LEU A 23 -10.83 1.55 3.65
C LEU A 23 -11.02 2.69 2.64
N MET A 24 -10.07 2.80 1.72
CA MET A 24 -10.10 3.81 0.67
C MET A 24 -10.08 3.14 -0.71
N GLU A 25 -10.72 3.78 -1.67
CA GLU A 25 -10.77 3.33 -3.05
C GLU A 25 -10.33 4.47 -3.97
N LEU A 26 -9.56 4.13 -5.00
CA LEU A 26 -9.20 5.09 -6.03
C LEU A 26 -10.43 5.52 -6.83
N LEU A 27 -10.76 6.80 -6.77
CA LEU A 27 -11.84 7.39 -7.55
C LEU A 27 -11.33 7.90 -8.90
N GLU A 28 -10.27 8.69 -8.88
CA GLU A 28 -9.72 9.32 -10.08
C GLU A 28 -8.21 9.47 -9.95
N LEU A 29 -7.49 9.02 -10.98
CA LEU A 29 -6.04 9.18 -11.05
C LEU A 29 -5.68 10.65 -11.27
N PRO A 30 -4.84 11.25 -10.41
CA PRO A 30 -4.31 12.58 -10.67
C PRO A 30 -3.46 12.60 -11.95
N GLN A 31 -3.64 13.64 -12.74
CA GLN A 31 -2.79 13.91 -13.90
C GLN A 31 -1.56 14.72 -13.46
N LYS A 32 -0.69 14.05 -12.73
CA LYS A 32 0.54 14.64 -12.21
C LYS A 32 1.72 13.80 -12.63
N GLU A 33 2.80 14.44 -13.07
CA GLU A 33 4.07 13.76 -13.26
C GLU A 33 4.64 13.34 -11.91
N THR A 34 5.21 12.16 -11.87
CA THR A 34 5.81 11.57 -10.67
C THR A 34 7.23 11.13 -10.97
N CYS A 35 8.08 11.15 -9.94
CA CYS A 35 9.47 10.73 -10.05
C CYS A 35 9.69 9.26 -9.66
N ALA A 36 8.64 8.52 -9.35
CA ALA A 36 8.75 7.11 -8.98
C ALA A 36 9.02 6.21 -10.19
N GLN A 37 9.77 5.16 -9.97
CA GLN A 37 10.17 4.17 -10.96
C GLN A 37 9.75 2.77 -10.55
N PRO A 38 9.47 1.86 -11.50
CA PRO A 38 9.25 0.46 -11.19
C PRO A 38 10.47 -0.14 -10.51
N LEU A 39 10.24 -0.97 -9.52
CA LEU A 39 11.28 -1.75 -8.84
C LEU A 39 10.99 -3.23 -9.03
N CYS A 40 11.93 -3.95 -9.65
CA CYS A 40 11.78 -5.37 -9.88
C CYS A 40 12.23 -6.22 -8.69
N ASP A 41 13.14 -5.69 -7.88
CA ASP A 41 13.76 -6.45 -6.80
C ASP A 41 14.21 -5.50 -5.68
N ILE A 42 13.79 -5.80 -4.45
CA ILE A 42 14.26 -5.12 -3.26
C ILE A 42 14.76 -6.17 -2.26
N ASN A 43 15.91 -5.93 -1.67
CA ASN A 43 16.38 -6.88 -0.65
C ASN A 43 15.57 -6.75 0.65
N ALA A 44 15.51 -7.84 1.39
CA ALA A 44 14.71 -7.93 2.62
C ALA A 44 15.13 -6.91 3.69
N ASP A 45 16.41 -6.58 3.75
CA ASP A 45 16.92 -5.62 4.73
C ASP A 45 16.49 -4.20 4.41
N GLU A 46 16.55 -3.78 3.15
CA GLU A 46 16.03 -2.47 2.72
C GLU A 46 14.53 -2.36 3.00
N TYR A 47 13.79 -3.41 2.68
CA TYR A 47 12.35 -3.45 2.94
C TYR A 47 12.03 -3.29 4.42
N LYS A 48 12.75 -4.01 5.28
CA LYS A 48 12.61 -3.92 6.74
C LYS A 48 12.93 -2.53 7.28
N VAL A 49 14.00 -1.93 6.79
CA VAL A 49 14.38 -0.57 7.18
C VAL A 49 13.30 0.44 6.80
N LEU A 50 12.71 0.30 5.61
CA LEU A 50 11.69 1.22 5.14
C LEU A 50 10.33 1.01 5.81
N THR A 51 9.88 -0.23 5.91
CA THR A 51 8.52 -0.53 6.38
C THR A 51 8.41 -0.72 7.89
N GLY A 52 9.54 -0.90 8.58
CA GLY A 52 9.57 -1.24 10.00
C GLY A 52 9.02 -2.64 10.31
N LYS A 53 8.64 -3.39 9.29
CA LYS A 53 8.08 -4.74 9.44
C LYS A 53 9.17 -5.78 9.53
N THR A 54 9.11 -6.61 10.57
CA THR A 54 9.99 -7.77 10.68
C THR A 54 9.36 -8.96 9.95
N PRO A 55 10.19 -9.89 9.44
CA PRO A 55 9.69 -11.12 8.83
C PRO A 55 8.80 -11.97 9.75
N ASP A 56 8.75 -11.66 11.05
CA ASP A 56 7.99 -12.39 12.06
C ASP A 56 6.57 -11.87 12.27
N SER A 57 6.21 -10.73 11.71
CA SER A 57 4.83 -10.26 11.71
C SER A 57 4.04 -10.95 10.58
N GLY A 58 2.72 -10.96 10.66
CA GLY A 58 1.80 -11.72 9.79
C GLY A 58 2.07 -11.72 8.27
N ASP A 59 2.97 -10.88 7.79
CA ASP A 59 3.42 -10.87 6.41
C ASP A 59 4.36 -12.05 6.08
N ARG A 60 4.92 -12.75 7.09
CA ARG A 60 5.80 -13.90 6.85
C ARG A 60 5.12 -15.03 6.09
N ALA A 61 3.89 -15.33 6.46
CA ALA A 61 3.11 -16.36 5.77
C ALA A 61 2.87 -15.98 4.31
N TYR A 62 2.63 -14.71 4.04
CA TYR A 62 2.45 -14.19 2.68
C TYR A 62 3.75 -14.24 1.88
N LEU A 63 4.85 -13.82 2.48
CA LEU A 63 6.19 -13.87 1.86
C LEU A 63 6.64 -15.31 1.61
N GLU A 64 6.38 -16.24 2.54
CA GLU A 64 6.63 -17.67 2.34
C GLU A 64 5.79 -18.25 1.20
N TRP A 65 4.52 -17.86 1.14
CA TRP A 65 3.63 -18.27 0.06
C TRP A 65 4.13 -17.78 -1.30
N LEU A 66 4.53 -16.52 -1.39
CA LEU A 66 5.13 -15.94 -2.59
C LEU A 66 6.42 -16.67 -2.98
N SER A 67 7.28 -16.96 -2.02
CA SER A 67 8.52 -17.69 -2.23
C SER A 67 8.28 -19.10 -2.77
N ARG A 68 7.33 -19.83 -2.18
CA ARG A 68 6.96 -21.21 -2.62
C ARG A 68 6.34 -21.24 -4.00
N THR A 69 5.66 -20.20 -4.42
CA THR A 69 5.08 -20.13 -5.77
C THR A 69 6.08 -19.71 -6.85
N GLY A 70 7.35 -19.54 -6.49
CA GLY A 70 8.41 -19.08 -7.39
C GLY A 70 8.25 -17.63 -7.83
N ARG A 71 7.38 -16.89 -7.15
CA ARG A 71 7.06 -15.50 -7.51
C ARG A 71 7.92 -14.48 -6.76
N GLY A 72 8.81 -14.93 -5.89
CA GLY A 72 9.65 -14.05 -5.09
C GLY A 72 8.84 -13.13 -4.17
N VAL A 73 9.49 -12.13 -3.61
CA VAL A 73 8.82 -11.09 -2.80
C VAL A 73 7.86 -10.26 -3.67
N PHE A 74 8.15 -10.16 -4.95
CA PHE A 74 7.37 -9.43 -5.93
C PHE A 74 7.02 -10.34 -7.10
N GLY A 75 6.12 -11.28 -6.85
CA GLY A 75 5.64 -12.22 -7.86
C GLY A 75 4.84 -11.54 -8.98
N GLY A 76 4.42 -12.30 -9.98
CA GLY A 76 3.78 -11.79 -11.19
C GLY A 76 2.52 -10.93 -10.99
N SER A 77 1.86 -11.02 -9.82
CA SER A 77 0.71 -10.21 -9.45
C SER A 77 1.04 -9.01 -8.55
N THR A 78 2.31 -8.85 -8.18
CA THR A 78 2.77 -7.74 -7.35
C THR A 78 3.47 -6.68 -8.19
N ARG A 79 3.22 -5.42 -7.88
CA ARG A 79 3.90 -4.26 -8.49
C ARG A 79 4.48 -3.40 -7.41
N VAL A 80 5.66 -2.86 -7.67
CA VAL A 80 6.35 -1.96 -6.76
C VAL A 80 6.80 -0.72 -7.51
N MET A 81 6.52 0.43 -6.93
CA MET A 81 7.09 1.70 -7.38
C MET A 81 7.95 2.26 -6.28
N CYS A 82 9.09 2.82 -6.65
CA CYS A 82 10.03 3.37 -5.67
C CYS A 82 10.67 4.67 -6.12
N ILE A 83 11.22 5.38 -5.17
CA ILE A 83 12.12 6.51 -5.38
C ILE A 83 13.47 6.15 -4.75
N ARG A 84 14.53 6.30 -5.51
CA ARG A 84 15.89 6.02 -5.06
C ARG A 84 16.69 7.31 -4.97
N GLN A 85 17.48 7.42 -3.91
CA GLN A 85 18.43 8.51 -3.70
C GLN A 85 19.76 7.90 -3.25
N ASN A 86 20.86 8.29 -3.89
CA ASN A 86 22.20 7.78 -3.57
C ASN A 86 22.26 6.24 -3.59
N SER A 87 21.67 5.62 -4.61
CA SER A 87 21.62 4.15 -4.77
C SER A 87 20.84 3.39 -3.68
N LYS A 88 20.04 4.09 -2.88
CA LYS A 88 19.17 3.50 -1.85
C LYS A 88 17.71 3.79 -2.16
N THR A 89 16.85 2.83 -1.89
CA THR A 89 15.41 3.04 -1.93
C THR A 89 14.98 3.84 -0.71
N VAL A 90 14.44 5.02 -0.92
CA VAL A 90 14.04 5.95 0.15
C VAL A 90 12.53 6.05 0.31
N SER A 91 11.77 5.67 -0.70
CA SER A 91 10.31 5.58 -0.65
C SER A 91 9.83 4.47 -1.56
N LEU A 92 8.78 3.78 -1.17
CA LEU A 92 8.16 2.73 -1.98
C LEU A 92 6.66 2.63 -1.73
N ALA A 93 5.97 2.07 -2.72
CA ALA A 93 4.59 1.61 -2.59
C ALA A 93 4.47 0.24 -3.26
N VAL A 94 3.81 -0.69 -2.59
CA VAL A 94 3.64 -2.08 -3.04
C VAL A 94 2.17 -2.38 -3.18
N GLY A 95 1.78 -2.94 -4.31
CA GLY A 95 0.41 -3.36 -4.58
C GLY A 95 0.33 -4.74 -5.20
N ASP A 96 -0.71 -5.46 -4.86
CA ASP A 96 -1.01 -6.80 -5.37
C ASP A 96 -2.27 -6.77 -6.23
N ILE A 97 -2.21 -7.47 -7.37
CA ILE A 97 -3.37 -7.67 -8.24
C ILE A 97 -4.04 -8.97 -7.82
N ILE A 98 -5.31 -8.88 -7.45
CA ILE A 98 -6.13 -10.00 -6.99
C ILE A 98 -7.37 -10.08 -7.89
N GLY A 99 -7.34 -10.94 -8.90
CA GLY A 99 -8.41 -11.00 -9.90
C GLY A 99 -8.52 -9.70 -10.68
N LYS A 100 -9.67 -9.04 -10.60
CA LYS A 100 -9.94 -7.73 -11.22
C LYS A 100 -9.67 -6.54 -10.31
N ASP A 101 -9.28 -6.80 -9.07
CA ASP A 101 -9.01 -5.79 -8.07
C ASP A 101 -7.51 -5.71 -7.77
N ALA A 102 -7.08 -4.60 -7.23
CA ALA A 102 -5.75 -4.43 -6.71
C ALA A 102 -5.78 -3.80 -5.32
N TYR A 103 -4.81 -4.17 -4.50
CA TYR A 103 -4.70 -3.71 -3.13
C TYR A 103 -3.30 -3.17 -2.89
N ILE A 104 -3.22 -1.91 -2.45
CA ILE A 104 -1.96 -1.29 -2.03
C ILE A 104 -1.74 -1.64 -0.56
N ARG A 105 -0.71 -2.44 -0.29
CA ARG A 105 -0.49 -3.00 1.05
C ARG A 105 0.59 -2.31 1.86
N ASP A 106 1.61 -1.78 1.20
CA ASP A 106 2.73 -1.13 1.88
C ASP A 106 3.07 0.18 1.19
N VAL A 107 3.18 1.23 1.97
CA VAL A 107 3.67 2.54 1.56
C VAL A 107 4.59 3.04 2.66
N ALA A 108 5.83 3.30 2.33
CA ALA A 108 6.81 3.72 3.32
C ALA A 108 7.81 4.71 2.72
N THR A 109 8.22 5.66 3.52
CA THR A 109 9.27 6.63 3.18
C THR A 109 10.26 6.73 4.33
N SER A 110 11.54 6.67 4.00
CA SER A 110 12.61 6.88 4.97
C SER A 110 12.45 8.22 5.69
N GLU A 111 12.66 8.25 6.98
CA GLU A 111 12.42 9.42 7.83
C GLU A 111 13.09 10.69 7.31
N LYS A 112 14.33 10.59 6.84
CA LYS A 112 15.08 11.73 6.27
C LYS A 112 14.42 12.35 5.04
N TYR A 113 13.59 11.60 4.35
CA TYR A 113 13.00 11.97 3.06
C TYR A 113 11.50 12.25 3.14
N ARG A 114 10.94 12.24 4.34
CA ARG A 114 9.52 12.58 4.57
C ARG A 114 9.25 14.07 4.33
N GLY A 115 8.00 14.38 4.01
CA GLY A 115 7.57 15.75 3.76
C GLY A 115 7.95 16.30 2.38
N ARG A 116 8.42 15.47 1.46
CA ARG A 116 8.82 15.84 0.10
C ARG A 116 7.86 15.39 -0.99
N GLY A 117 6.75 14.73 -0.62
CA GLY A 117 5.78 14.20 -1.57
C GLY A 117 6.16 12.86 -2.18
N PHE A 118 7.20 12.19 -1.71
CA PHE A 118 7.67 10.93 -2.29
C PHE A 118 6.66 9.79 -2.14
N ALA A 119 6.01 9.68 -0.98
CA ALA A 119 4.97 8.67 -0.77
C ALA A 119 3.81 8.86 -1.76
N ALA A 120 3.35 10.08 -1.95
CA ALA A 120 2.29 10.40 -2.90
C ALA A 120 2.71 10.04 -4.33
N ASP A 121 3.93 10.38 -4.74
CA ASP A 121 4.44 10.03 -6.06
C ASP A 121 4.50 8.52 -6.29
N CYS A 122 4.94 7.76 -5.30
CA CYS A 122 4.94 6.29 -5.36
C CYS A 122 3.52 5.73 -5.49
N VAL A 123 2.58 6.22 -4.69
CA VAL A 123 1.18 5.75 -4.72
C VAL A 123 0.50 6.10 -6.04
N ILE A 124 0.69 7.31 -6.56
CA ILE A 124 0.10 7.72 -7.85
C ILE A 124 0.67 6.88 -8.99
N SER A 125 1.99 6.71 -9.04
CA SER A 125 2.65 5.89 -10.07
C SER A 125 2.21 4.43 -9.98
N LEU A 126 2.14 3.88 -8.78
CA LEU A 126 1.66 2.52 -8.57
C LEU A 126 0.21 2.36 -9.00
N SER A 127 -0.65 3.31 -8.66
CA SER A 127 -2.06 3.29 -9.06
C SER A 127 -2.23 3.30 -10.58
N ARG A 128 -1.41 4.06 -11.30
CA ARG A 128 -1.39 4.04 -12.76
C ARG A 128 -1.03 2.66 -13.30
N GLU A 129 -0.03 2.04 -12.71
CA GLU A 129 0.42 0.70 -13.13
C GLU A 129 -0.64 -0.36 -12.83
N LEU A 130 -1.25 -0.31 -11.66
CA LEU A 130 -2.28 -1.25 -11.26
C LEU A 130 -3.56 -1.11 -12.10
N LYS A 131 -3.91 0.10 -12.52
CA LYS A 131 -5.08 0.35 -13.39
C LYS A 131 -5.00 -0.31 -14.76
N LYS A 132 -3.82 -0.65 -15.21
CA LYS A 132 -3.65 -1.39 -16.47
C LYS A 132 -4.22 -2.81 -16.38
N SER A 133 -4.31 -3.38 -15.19
CA SER A 133 -4.74 -4.76 -14.96
C SER A 133 -5.90 -4.91 -14.00
N ALA A 134 -6.29 -3.86 -13.29
CA ALA A 134 -7.34 -3.90 -12.27
C ALA A 134 -8.40 -2.82 -12.52
N ASP A 135 -9.66 -3.17 -12.25
CA ASP A 135 -10.78 -2.24 -12.35
C ASP A 135 -10.87 -1.34 -11.11
N CYS A 136 -10.63 -1.91 -9.94
CA CYS A 136 -10.72 -1.21 -8.66
C CYS A 136 -9.39 -1.33 -7.90
N ILE A 137 -8.99 -0.22 -7.27
CA ILE A 137 -7.79 -0.19 -6.43
C ILE A 137 -8.17 0.27 -5.04
N PHE A 138 -7.82 -0.52 -4.05
CA PHE A 138 -8.12 -0.30 -2.64
C PHE A 138 -6.86 -0.20 -1.81
N LEU A 139 -6.98 0.46 -0.67
CA LEU A 139 -5.99 0.42 0.40
C LEU A 139 -6.68 0.60 1.75
N MET A 140 -5.99 0.19 2.80
CA MET A 140 -6.36 0.50 4.17
C MET A 140 -5.26 1.35 4.81
N CYS A 141 -5.64 2.37 5.53
CA CYS A 141 -4.71 3.23 6.23
C CYS A 141 -5.26 3.63 7.61
N LYS A 142 -4.37 4.13 8.45
CA LYS A 142 -4.81 4.82 9.67
C LYS A 142 -5.58 6.10 9.29
N PRO A 143 -6.60 6.49 10.06
CA PRO A 143 -7.37 7.71 9.77
C PRO A 143 -6.51 8.96 9.56
N ASP A 144 -5.42 9.10 10.32
CA ASP A 144 -4.49 10.23 10.22
C ASP A 144 -3.76 10.29 8.87
N ASN A 145 -3.64 9.18 8.17
CA ASN A 145 -2.96 9.09 6.89
C ASN A 145 -3.92 9.27 5.68
N ALA A 146 -5.21 9.36 5.91
CA ALA A 146 -6.21 9.44 4.84
C ALA A 146 -5.99 10.65 3.93
N LYS A 147 -5.56 11.78 4.46
CA LYS A 147 -5.27 13.00 3.68
C LYS A 147 -4.22 12.78 2.60
N LEU A 148 -3.19 12.00 2.89
CA LEU A 148 -2.17 11.63 1.91
C LEU A 148 -2.81 10.93 0.71
N TYR A 149 -3.67 9.96 0.97
CA TYR A 149 -4.30 9.16 -0.08
C TYR A 149 -5.41 9.91 -0.82
N GLU A 150 -6.10 10.83 -0.15
CA GLU A 150 -7.04 11.74 -0.80
C GLU A 150 -6.34 12.60 -1.87
N LYS A 151 -5.12 13.06 -1.59
CA LYS A 151 -4.29 13.76 -2.59
C LYS A 151 -3.89 12.87 -3.78
N CYS A 152 -3.87 11.55 -3.58
CA CYS A 152 -3.57 10.57 -4.62
C CYS A 152 -4.81 10.15 -5.43
N GLY A 153 -5.99 10.72 -5.14
CA GLY A 153 -7.23 10.43 -5.84
C GLY A 153 -8.12 9.38 -5.18
N PHE A 154 -7.79 8.97 -3.96
CA PHE A 154 -8.57 8.02 -3.18
C PHE A 154 -9.67 8.71 -2.38
N ILE A 155 -10.77 8.02 -2.17
CA ILE A 155 -11.87 8.43 -1.31
C ILE A 155 -12.06 7.43 -0.18
N LYS A 156 -12.53 7.91 0.95
CA LYS A 156 -12.92 7.06 2.07
C LYS A 156 -14.20 6.31 1.72
N LYS A 157 -14.19 5.00 1.88
CA LYS A 157 -15.35 4.14 1.63
C LYS A 157 -15.98 3.66 2.92
N GLU A 158 -15.15 3.14 3.83
CA GLU A 158 -15.63 2.53 5.08
C GLU A 158 -14.60 2.74 6.18
N TYR A 159 -15.09 2.85 7.41
CA TYR A 159 -14.26 2.83 8.60
C TYR A 159 -14.24 1.43 9.20
N ILE A 160 -13.08 1.00 9.64
CA ILE A 160 -12.89 -0.30 10.25
C ILE A 160 -12.78 -0.11 11.76
N ILE A 161 -13.71 -0.68 12.47
CA ILE A 161 -13.77 -0.67 13.94
C ILE A 161 -13.38 -2.07 14.41
N ARG A 162 -12.38 -2.12 15.30
CA ARG A 162 -11.99 -3.35 15.96
C ARG A 162 -12.76 -3.44 17.28
N LYS A 163 -13.62 -4.43 17.42
CA LYS A 163 -14.18 -4.78 18.74
C LYS A 163 -13.20 -5.68 19.49
N THR A 164 -12.78 -5.18 20.61
CA THR A 164 -12.10 -5.99 21.62
C THR A 164 -13.07 -6.92 22.30
#